data_8f39592751c95eac464028c9aa5c6b44
#
_entry.id   8f39592751c95eac464028c9aa5c6b44
#
_cell.length_a   1.000
_cell.length_b   1.000
_cell.length_c   1.000
_cell.angle_alpha   90.00
_cell.angle_beta   90.00
_cell.angle_gamma   90.00
#
_symmetry.space_group_name_H-M   'P 1'
#
loop_
_entity.id
_entity.type
_entity.pdbx_description
1 polymer ?
#
loop_
_entity_poly.entity_id
_entity_poly.type
_entity_poly.pdbx_seq_one_letter_code
_entity_poly.pdbx_strand_id
1 'polypeptide(L)'
;MEDLKPICEVEQSSFCVELLKRLNLQRGQNYLCDITLVANGGKEFKAHRNLLSAASPFFERLLQSEMKEKEEGVIRFEDISELILADVLEFIYTGSVEINETNASELIIAAEYLLIEGLKTKSGRFLEQQQMTSSNCISTLDFAEKYRCEELVINSTKFMLENFASVAESEESRMASQETAVSALLN
;
A
#
# COMPACT_ATOMS: atom_id res chain seq x y z
N MET A 1 25.68 -9.84 47.32
CA MET A 1 24.73 -9.80 46.20
C MET A 1 24.66 -8.36 45.76
N GLU A 2 25.41 -8.04 44.70
CA GLU A 2 25.39 -6.69 44.13
C GLU A 2 24.09 -6.51 43.39
N ASP A 3 23.31 -5.51 43.79
CA ASP A 3 22.11 -5.07 43.07
C ASP A 3 22.52 -4.50 41.70
N LEU A 4 22.33 -5.29 40.65
CA LEU A 4 22.42 -4.82 39.28
C LEU A 4 21.39 -3.72 39.09
N LYS A 5 21.85 -2.48 38.94
CA LYS A 5 21.01 -1.35 38.56
C LYS A 5 20.29 -1.68 37.23
N PRO A 6 19.02 -1.39 37.11
CA PRO A 6 18.31 -1.62 35.85
C PRO A 6 19.01 -0.83 34.75
N ILE A 7 19.30 -1.53 33.62
CA ILE A 7 19.79 -0.90 32.40
C ILE A 7 18.70 0.06 31.96
N CYS A 8 19.04 1.34 31.86
CA CYS A 8 18.11 2.35 31.33
C CYS A 8 17.81 1.99 29.87
N GLU A 9 16.59 1.50 29.59
CA GLU A 9 16.11 1.37 28.23
C GLU A 9 15.97 2.78 27.65
N VAL A 10 16.92 3.18 26.83
CA VAL A 10 16.81 4.39 26.03
C VAL A 10 15.62 4.19 25.07
N GLU A 11 14.70 5.14 25.01
CA GLU A 11 13.57 5.11 24.08
C GLU A 11 14.08 4.97 22.63
N GLN A 12 14.11 3.73 22.13
CA GLN A 12 14.61 3.40 20.79
C GLN A 12 13.76 4.04 19.69
N SER A 13 12.49 4.36 19.96
CA SER A 13 11.56 4.90 18.99
C SER A 13 11.97 6.28 18.45
N SER A 14 12.51 7.16 19.29
CA SER A 14 12.90 8.51 18.86
C SER A 14 14.11 8.52 17.92
N PHE A 15 15.10 7.67 18.17
CA PHE A 15 16.29 7.55 17.34
C PHE A 15 15.97 6.98 15.95
N CYS A 16 15.12 5.94 15.88
CA CYS A 16 14.72 5.35 14.59
C CYS A 16 13.97 6.36 13.71
N VAL A 17 13.08 7.15 14.31
CA VAL A 17 12.35 8.22 13.61
C VAL A 17 13.30 9.29 13.08
N GLU A 18 14.27 9.73 13.93
CA GLU A 18 15.25 10.73 13.50
C GLU A 18 16.16 10.20 12.39
N LEU A 19 16.57 8.94 12.46
CA LEU A 19 17.37 8.29 11.42
C LEU A 19 16.65 8.28 10.07
N LEU A 20 15.37 7.88 10.06
CA LEU A 20 14.56 7.87 8.84
C LEU A 20 14.35 9.27 8.29
N LYS A 21 14.10 10.28 9.14
CA LYS A 21 14.01 11.68 8.72
C LYS A 21 15.30 12.14 8.02
N ARG A 22 16.46 11.80 8.55
CA ARG A 22 17.75 12.14 7.93
C ARG A 22 17.93 11.45 6.58
N LEU A 23 17.55 10.16 6.48
CA LEU A 23 17.58 9.44 5.19
C LEU A 23 16.63 10.08 4.16
N ASN A 24 15.45 10.56 4.59
CA ASN A 24 14.52 11.27 3.71
C ASN A 24 15.10 12.60 3.22
N LEU A 25 15.78 13.36 4.09
CA LEU A 25 16.49 14.57 3.71
C LEU A 25 17.62 14.28 2.71
N GLN A 26 18.41 13.23 2.94
CA GLN A 26 19.46 12.77 2.02
C GLN A 26 18.86 12.38 0.65
N ARG A 27 17.72 11.69 0.63
CA ARG A 27 16.98 11.37 -0.59
C ARG A 27 16.60 12.64 -1.36
N GLY A 28 16.03 13.64 -0.67
CA GLY A 28 15.67 14.92 -1.27
C GLY A 28 16.85 15.69 -1.86
N GLN A 29 18.06 15.48 -1.31
CA GLN A 29 19.32 16.06 -1.80
C GLN A 29 20.04 15.17 -2.82
N ASN A 30 19.48 14.03 -3.19
CA ASN A 30 20.11 13.00 -4.02
C ASN A 30 21.48 12.51 -3.45
N TYR A 31 21.63 12.56 -2.11
CA TYR A 31 22.85 12.16 -1.45
C TYR A 31 22.83 10.66 -1.16
N LEU A 32 23.86 9.96 -1.64
CA LEU A 32 24.00 8.49 -1.54
C LEU A 32 22.82 7.69 -2.14
N CYS A 33 21.96 8.30 -2.94
CA CYS A 33 20.94 7.58 -3.69
C CYS A 33 21.61 6.73 -4.79
N ASP A 34 21.33 5.45 -4.79
CA ASP A 34 21.96 4.46 -5.66
C ASP A 34 20.95 3.72 -6.56
N ILE A 35 19.68 4.19 -6.57
CA ILE A 35 18.62 3.68 -7.43
C ILE A 35 17.64 4.78 -7.83
N THR A 36 17.05 4.62 -9.01
CA THR A 36 16.01 5.49 -9.55
C THR A 36 14.74 4.69 -9.78
N LEU A 37 13.64 5.13 -9.22
CA LEU A 37 12.30 4.62 -9.50
C LEU A 37 11.61 5.54 -10.48
N VAL A 38 11.03 4.99 -11.54
CA VAL A 38 10.33 5.75 -12.59
C VAL A 38 8.85 5.37 -12.55
N ALA A 39 8.01 6.36 -12.26
CA ALA A 39 6.55 6.19 -12.26
C ALA A 39 5.99 6.10 -13.67
N ASN A 40 4.73 5.68 -13.77
CA ASN A 40 3.95 5.85 -14.99
C ASN A 40 3.92 7.34 -15.38
N GLY A 41 4.23 7.64 -16.65
CA GLY A 41 4.41 9.03 -17.10
C GLY A 41 5.87 9.52 -17.06
N GLY A 42 6.80 8.72 -16.56
CA GLY A 42 8.25 8.97 -16.67
C GLY A 42 8.87 9.83 -15.57
N LYS A 43 8.11 10.19 -14.53
CA LYS A 43 8.67 10.90 -13.37
C LYS A 43 9.66 10.04 -12.62
N GLU A 44 10.84 10.57 -12.37
CA GLU A 44 11.92 9.91 -11.65
C GLU A 44 11.97 10.29 -10.18
N PHE A 45 12.20 9.27 -9.33
CA PHE A 45 12.42 9.41 -7.89
C PHE A 45 13.72 8.71 -7.51
N LYS A 46 14.63 9.44 -6.86
CA LYS A 46 15.85 8.88 -6.32
C LYS A 46 15.59 8.21 -4.97
N ALA A 47 16.26 7.09 -4.71
CA ALA A 47 16.08 6.34 -3.47
C ALA A 47 17.37 5.58 -3.08
N HIS A 48 17.32 4.94 -1.90
CA HIS A 48 18.41 4.11 -1.39
C HIS A 48 18.00 2.64 -1.47
N ARG A 49 18.77 1.81 -2.15
CA ARG A 49 18.50 0.36 -2.33
C ARG A 49 18.30 -0.37 -1.03
N ASN A 50 19.17 -0.10 -0.06
CA ASN A 50 19.13 -0.76 1.24
C ASN A 50 17.82 -0.47 1.98
N LEU A 51 17.29 0.76 1.93
CA LEU A 51 16.05 1.11 2.59
C LEU A 51 14.84 0.49 1.88
N LEU A 52 14.82 0.54 0.53
CA LEU A 52 13.76 -0.11 -0.25
C LEU A 52 13.71 -1.62 0.02
N SER A 53 14.87 -2.29 0.01
CA SER A 53 14.99 -3.72 0.28
C SER A 53 14.53 -4.08 1.70
N ALA A 54 14.87 -3.25 2.70
CA ALA A 54 14.44 -3.46 4.08
C ALA A 54 12.94 -3.23 4.30
N ALA A 55 12.33 -2.35 3.50
CA ALA A 55 10.92 -1.97 3.62
C ALA A 55 9.95 -2.89 2.85
N SER A 56 10.46 -3.65 1.86
CA SER A 56 9.61 -4.37 0.92
C SER A 56 10.28 -5.66 0.41
N PRO A 57 9.65 -6.83 0.62
CA PRO A 57 10.10 -8.10 0.06
C PRO A 57 10.13 -8.10 -1.48
N PHE A 58 9.32 -7.27 -2.14
CA PHE A 58 9.39 -7.09 -3.59
C PHE A 58 10.73 -6.48 -4.00
N PHE A 59 11.12 -5.36 -3.39
CA PHE A 59 12.40 -4.72 -3.66
C PHE A 59 13.58 -5.60 -3.24
N GLU A 60 13.47 -6.32 -2.12
CA GLU A 60 14.51 -7.25 -1.69
C GLU A 60 14.80 -8.29 -2.77
N ARG A 61 13.78 -8.99 -3.27
CA ARG A 61 13.92 -10.00 -4.32
C ARG A 61 14.43 -9.42 -5.62
N LEU A 62 13.89 -8.27 -6.03
CA LEU A 62 14.29 -7.61 -7.28
C LEU A 62 15.76 -7.20 -7.24
N LEU A 63 16.24 -6.65 -6.13
CA LEU A 63 17.62 -6.17 -5.98
C LEU A 63 18.62 -7.30 -5.68
N GLN A 64 18.17 -8.47 -5.22
CA GLN A 64 19.01 -9.66 -5.07
C GLN A 64 19.19 -10.42 -6.40
N SER A 65 18.23 -10.30 -7.32
CA SER A 65 18.28 -10.97 -8.62
C SER A 65 19.40 -10.42 -9.51
N GLU A 66 19.84 -11.22 -10.51
CA GLU A 66 20.76 -10.78 -11.55
C GLU A 66 20.04 -10.07 -12.72
N MET A 67 18.94 -9.39 -12.42
CA MET A 67 18.15 -8.67 -13.42
C MET A 67 18.81 -7.35 -13.84
N LYS A 68 18.46 -6.87 -15.03
CA LYS A 68 18.98 -5.63 -15.63
C LYS A 68 18.75 -4.41 -14.74
N GLU A 69 17.65 -4.38 -14.01
CA GLU A 69 17.29 -3.31 -13.09
C GLU A 69 18.33 -3.09 -11.99
N LYS A 70 19.02 -4.16 -11.59
CA LYS A 70 20.14 -4.07 -10.62
C LYS A 70 21.36 -3.39 -11.23
N GLU A 71 21.70 -3.74 -12.46
CA GLU A 71 22.87 -3.19 -13.18
C GLU A 71 22.62 -1.76 -13.63
N GLU A 72 21.43 -1.48 -14.18
CA GLU A 72 21.05 -0.16 -14.67
C GLU A 72 20.76 0.83 -13.53
N GLY A 73 20.42 0.34 -12.33
CA GLY A 73 20.02 1.18 -11.18
C GLY A 73 18.70 1.92 -11.41
N VAL A 74 17.84 1.40 -12.30
CA VAL A 74 16.55 2.00 -12.64
C VAL A 74 15.45 0.95 -12.61
N ILE A 75 14.37 1.21 -11.87
CA ILE A 75 13.16 0.39 -11.85
C ILE A 75 12.01 1.23 -12.44
N ARG A 76 11.29 0.67 -13.40
CA ARG A 76 10.16 1.33 -14.07
C ARG A 76 8.85 0.66 -13.66
N PHE A 77 7.87 1.49 -13.27
CA PHE A 77 6.52 1.07 -12.96
C PHE A 77 5.57 1.60 -14.03
N GLU A 78 4.88 0.70 -14.71
CA GLU A 78 3.90 1.06 -15.75
C GLU A 78 2.54 1.40 -15.15
N ASP A 79 2.20 0.79 -14.00
CA ASP A 79 0.88 0.87 -13.37
C ASP A 79 0.85 1.71 -12.08
N ILE A 80 1.97 2.31 -11.67
CA ILE A 80 2.01 3.18 -10.47
C ILE A 80 2.18 4.62 -10.91
N SER A 81 1.19 5.46 -10.59
CA SER A 81 1.22 6.89 -10.92
C SER A 81 2.29 7.64 -10.13
N GLU A 82 2.63 8.85 -10.59
CA GLU A 82 3.60 9.73 -9.93
C GLU A 82 3.22 10.02 -8.47
N LEU A 83 1.94 10.33 -8.23
CA LEU A 83 1.44 10.68 -6.90
C LEU A 83 1.52 9.48 -5.96
N ILE A 84 1.09 8.32 -6.42
CA ILE A 84 1.11 7.09 -5.61
C ILE A 84 2.55 6.63 -5.32
N LEU A 85 3.46 6.74 -6.29
CA LEU A 85 4.87 6.39 -6.04
C LEU A 85 5.52 7.35 -5.04
N ALA A 86 5.16 8.65 -5.09
CA ALA A 86 5.61 9.63 -4.10
C ALA A 86 5.10 9.27 -2.69
N ASP A 87 3.81 8.94 -2.55
CA ASP A 87 3.17 8.53 -1.30
C ASP A 87 3.79 7.24 -0.72
N VAL A 88 4.05 6.25 -1.58
CA VAL A 88 4.75 5.01 -1.20
C VAL A 88 6.14 5.32 -0.64
N LEU A 89 6.90 6.17 -1.34
CA LEU A 89 8.23 6.57 -0.87
C LEU A 89 8.15 7.37 0.43
N GLU A 90 7.19 8.28 0.56
CA GLU A 90 6.98 9.01 1.80
C GLU A 90 6.72 8.04 2.96
N PHE A 91 5.86 7.04 2.74
CA PHE A 91 5.62 6.00 3.76
C PHE A 91 6.88 5.20 4.11
N ILE A 92 7.67 4.78 3.12
CA ILE A 92 8.90 4.01 3.36
C ILE A 92 9.92 4.82 4.20
N TYR A 93 10.03 6.13 3.94
CA TYR A 93 11.02 6.99 4.60
C TYR A 93 10.54 7.62 5.91
N THR A 94 9.24 7.66 6.17
CA THR A 94 8.69 8.35 7.36
C THR A 94 7.83 7.45 8.25
N GLY A 95 7.35 6.32 7.71
CA GLY A 95 6.35 5.46 8.36
C GLY A 95 4.94 6.05 8.35
N SER A 96 4.74 7.20 7.69
CA SER A 96 3.46 7.91 7.58
C SER A 96 3.22 8.41 6.16
N VAL A 97 1.95 8.53 5.80
CA VAL A 97 1.49 9.09 4.53
C VAL A 97 0.09 9.65 4.73
N GLU A 98 -0.25 10.69 4.00
CA GLU A 98 -1.60 11.21 3.99
C GLU A 98 -2.50 10.33 3.12
N ILE A 99 -3.54 9.74 3.73
CA ILE A 99 -4.50 8.88 3.05
C ILE A 99 -5.83 9.61 2.96
N ASN A 100 -6.42 9.64 1.79
CA ASN A 100 -7.70 10.28 1.51
C ASN A 100 -8.53 9.46 0.50
N GLU A 101 -9.73 9.90 0.20
CA GLU A 101 -10.66 9.19 -0.70
C GLU A 101 -10.10 8.99 -2.12
N THR A 102 -9.22 9.88 -2.57
CA THR A 102 -8.69 9.83 -3.93
C THR A 102 -7.49 8.90 -4.10
N ASN A 103 -6.71 8.66 -3.03
CA ASN A 103 -5.50 7.83 -3.11
C ASN A 103 -5.60 6.48 -2.39
N ALA A 104 -6.58 6.29 -1.47
CA ALA A 104 -6.64 5.10 -0.62
C ALA A 104 -6.65 3.78 -1.40
N SER A 105 -7.49 3.67 -2.43
CA SER A 105 -7.60 2.46 -3.25
C SER A 105 -6.34 2.21 -4.07
N GLU A 106 -5.76 3.23 -4.67
CA GLU A 106 -4.52 3.10 -5.44
C GLU A 106 -3.32 2.77 -4.54
N LEU A 107 -3.29 3.30 -3.31
CA LEU A 107 -2.28 2.93 -2.30
C LEU A 107 -2.39 1.45 -1.89
N ILE A 108 -3.60 0.91 -1.75
CA ILE A 108 -3.80 -0.54 -1.49
C ILE A 108 -3.24 -1.36 -2.65
N ILE A 109 -3.57 -0.98 -3.90
CA ILE A 109 -3.09 -1.68 -5.09
C ILE A 109 -1.55 -1.65 -5.15
N ALA A 110 -0.95 -0.49 -4.99
CA ALA A 110 0.49 -0.33 -5.00
C ALA A 110 1.17 -1.08 -3.83
N ALA A 111 0.58 -1.04 -2.64
CA ALA A 111 1.09 -1.71 -1.45
C ALA A 111 1.03 -3.24 -1.57
N GLU A 112 -0.04 -3.79 -2.16
CA GLU A 112 -0.14 -5.22 -2.46
C GLU A 112 0.92 -5.64 -3.50
N TYR A 113 1.07 -4.87 -4.58
CA TYR A 113 2.07 -5.14 -5.61
C TYR A 113 3.50 -5.08 -5.05
N LEU A 114 3.81 -4.06 -4.26
CA LEU A 114 5.13 -3.85 -3.66
C LEU A 114 5.35 -4.65 -2.36
N LEU A 115 4.37 -5.42 -1.91
CA LEU A 115 4.41 -6.20 -0.66
C LEU A 115 4.73 -5.34 0.57
N ILE A 116 4.12 -4.15 0.68
CA ILE A 116 4.26 -3.23 1.82
C ILE A 116 3.02 -3.34 2.71
N GLU A 117 2.97 -4.39 3.54
CA GLU A 117 1.79 -4.72 4.36
C GLU A 117 1.34 -3.60 5.28
N GLY A 118 2.29 -2.86 5.89
CA GLY A 118 1.96 -1.73 6.77
C GLY A 118 1.21 -0.59 6.07
N LEU A 119 1.54 -0.30 4.80
CA LEU A 119 0.82 0.69 3.98
C LEU A 119 -0.56 0.19 3.60
N LYS A 120 -0.64 -1.07 3.15
CA LYS A 120 -1.91 -1.72 2.79
C LYS A 120 -2.90 -1.71 3.95
N THR A 121 -2.47 -2.12 5.15
CA THR A 121 -3.30 -2.13 6.35
C THR A 121 -3.80 -0.73 6.73
N LYS A 122 -2.95 0.29 6.65
CA LYS A 122 -3.35 1.67 6.96
C LYS A 122 -4.37 2.20 5.95
N SER A 123 -4.16 1.95 4.66
CA SER A 123 -5.08 2.37 3.60
C SER A 123 -6.41 1.61 3.65
N GLY A 124 -6.38 0.30 4.00
CA GLY A 124 -7.57 -0.50 4.23
C GLY A 124 -8.42 0.04 5.39
N ARG A 125 -7.80 0.36 6.52
CA ARG A 125 -8.49 0.97 7.67
C ARG A 125 -9.13 2.32 7.34
N PHE A 126 -8.53 3.10 6.46
CA PHE A 126 -9.15 4.33 5.98
C PHE A 126 -10.45 4.03 5.23
N LEU A 127 -10.46 3.05 4.30
CA LEU A 127 -11.66 2.65 3.57
C LEU A 127 -12.75 2.07 4.50
N GLU A 128 -12.37 1.35 5.55
CA GLU A 128 -13.31 0.84 6.56
C GLU A 128 -14.05 1.94 7.31
N GLN A 129 -13.42 3.12 7.48
CA GLN A 129 -14.00 4.27 8.15
C GLN A 129 -14.93 5.08 7.22
N GLN A 130 -14.89 4.83 5.91
CA GLN A 130 -15.81 5.46 4.96
C GLN A 130 -17.22 4.91 5.14
N GLN A 131 -18.21 5.75 4.83
CA GLN A 131 -19.59 5.35 4.94
C GLN A 131 -19.93 4.28 3.90
N MET A 132 -20.20 3.07 4.37
CA MET A 132 -20.71 1.99 3.53
C MET A 132 -22.19 2.22 3.23
N THR A 133 -22.57 2.03 1.99
CA THR A 133 -23.94 2.21 1.50
C THR A 133 -24.36 0.98 0.69
N SER A 134 -25.67 0.83 0.45
CA SER A 134 -26.18 -0.25 -0.41
C SER A 134 -25.68 -0.16 -1.85
N SER A 135 -25.25 1.01 -2.30
CA SER A 135 -24.74 1.22 -3.66
C SER A 135 -23.25 0.93 -3.82
N ASN A 136 -22.44 1.00 -2.75
CA ASN A 136 -21.00 0.79 -2.84
C ASN A 136 -20.51 -0.50 -2.15
N CYS A 137 -21.34 -1.19 -1.37
CA CYS A 137 -20.88 -2.32 -0.57
C CYS A 137 -20.39 -3.50 -1.41
N ILE A 138 -20.98 -3.76 -2.58
CA ILE A 138 -20.60 -4.85 -3.47
C ILE A 138 -19.24 -4.55 -4.11
N SER A 139 -19.05 -3.37 -4.70
CA SER A 139 -17.77 -2.98 -5.31
C SER A 139 -16.65 -2.88 -4.26
N THR A 140 -16.99 -2.47 -3.03
CA THR A 140 -16.05 -2.48 -1.92
C THR A 140 -15.67 -3.90 -1.52
N LEU A 141 -16.63 -4.85 -1.50
CA LEU A 141 -16.37 -6.25 -1.22
C LEU A 141 -15.47 -6.88 -2.30
N ASP A 142 -15.81 -6.71 -3.57
CA ASP A 142 -15.03 -7.23 -4.69
C ASP A 142 -13.58 -6.69 -4.68
N PHE A 143 -13.44 -5.40 -4.39
CA PHE A 143 -12.13 -4.77 -4.23
C PHE A 143 -11.36 -5.38 -3.06
N ALA A 144 -12.01 -5.54 -1.91
CA ALA A 144 -11.40 -6.07 -0.70
C ALA A 144 -10.94 -7.53 -0.86
N GLU A 145 -11.74 -8.37 -1.54
CA GLU A 145 -11.37 -9.75 -1.87
C GLU A 145 -10.19 -9.81 -2.83
N LYS A 146 -10.23 -9.01 -3.91
CA LYS A 146 -9.17 -8.92 -4.92
C LYS A 146 -7.82 -8.56 -4.31
N TYR A 147 -7.80 -7.60 -3.40
CA TYR A 147 -6.57 -7.11 -2.78
C TYR A 147 -6.33 -7.66 -1.36
N ARG A 148 -7.08 -8.68 -0.95
CA ARG A 148 -6.90 -9.41 0.32
C ARG A 148 -6.93 -8.49 1.54
N CYS A 149 -7.89 -7.57 1.59
CA CYS A 149 -8.15 -6.71 2.74
C CYS A 149 -9.13 -7.40 3.69
N GLU A 150 -8.66 -8.32 4.53
CA GLU A 150 -9.49 -9.23 5.33
C GLU A 150 -10.55 -8.52 6.19
N GLU A 151 -10.17 -7.48 6.92
CA GLU A 151 -11.10 -6.72 7.76
C GLU A 151 -12.17 -6.01 6.92
N LEU A 152 -11.80 -5.46 5.75
CA LEU A 152 -12.74 -4.82 4.83
C LEU A 152 -13.72 -5.84 4.22
N VAL A 153 -13.26 -7.06 3.91
CA VAL A 153 -14.13 -8.17 3.47
C VAL A 153 -15.16 -8.51 4.55
N ILE A 154 -14.72 -8.66 5.80
CA ILE A 154 -15.62 -8.97 6.92
C ILE A 154 -16.68 -7.88 7.09
N ASN A 155 -16.27 -6.62 7.10
CA ASN A 155 -17.16 -5.48 7.31
C ASN A 155 -18.14 -5.30 6.15
N SER A 156 -17.67 -5.44 4.90
CA SER A 156 -18.54 -5.35 3.71
C SER A 156 -19.55 -6.50 3.65
N THR A 157 -19.12 -7.72 3.94
CA THR A 157 -20.01 -8.89 3.99
C THR A 157 -21.08 -8.72 5.07
N LYS A 158 -20.68 -8.26 6.27
CA LYS A 158 -21.63 -8.01 7.36
C LYS A 158 -22.65 -6.96 6.97
N PHE A 159 -22.22 -5.82 6.41
CA PHE A 159 -23.12 -4.76 5.96
C PHE A 159 -24.10 -5.28 4.90
N MET A 160 -23.60 -6.04 3.91
CA MET A 160 -24.43 -6.64 2.85
C MET A 160 -25.51 -7.56 3.42
N LEU A 161 -25.19 -8.41 4.41
CA LEU A 161 -26.14 -9.32 5.03
C LEU A 161 -27.20 -8.57 5.87
N GLU A 162 -26.78 -7.56 6.63
CA GLU A 162 -27.68 -6.74 7.45
C GLU A 162 -28.63 -5.88 6.61
N ASN A 163 -28.23 -5.49 5.39
CA ASN A 163 -28.97 -4.59 4.51
C ASN A 163 -29.37 -5.27 3.18
N PHE A 164 -29.50 -6.58 3.16
CA PHE A 164 -29.66 -7.37 1.92
C PHE A 164 -30.76 -6.88 0.99
N ALA A 165 -31.92 -6.51 1.50
CA ALA A 165 -33.05 -6.06 0.68
C ALA A 165 -32.68 -4.77 -0.11
N SER A 166 -32.09 -3.78 0.58
CA SER A 166 -31.67 -2.52 -0.03
C SER A 166 -30.51 -2.69 -1.01
N VAL A 167 -29.60 -3.62 -0.72
CA VAL A 167 -28.49 -3.95 -1.61
C VAL A 167 -28.98 -4.64 -2.88
N ALA A 168 -29.94 -5.56 -2.75
CA ALA A 168 -30.52 -6.27 -3.89
C ALA A 168 -31.27 -5.33 -4.86
N GLU A 169 -31.83 -4.22 -4.35
CA GLU A 169 -32.50 -3.22 -5.15
C GLU A 169 -31.54 -2.20 -5.80
N SER A 170 -30.29 -2.16 -5.39
CA SER A 170 -29.31 -1.20 -5.90
C SER A 170 -28.94 -1.49 -7.37
N GLU A 171 -28.62 -0.44 -8.13
CA GLU A 171 -28.16 -0.62 -9.53
C GLU A 171 -26.84 -1.40 -9.62
N GLU A 172 -26.00 -1.30 -8.59
CA GLU A 172 -24.73 -2.02 -8.51
C GLU A 172 -24.94 -3.54 -8.44
N SER A 173 -25.94 -4.01 -7.68
CA SER A 173 -26.33 -5.42 -7.66
C SER A 173 -26.75 -5.96 -9.02
N ARG A 174 -27.41 -5.14 -9.84
CA ARG A 174 -27.80 -5.51 -11.22
C ARG A 174 -26.58 -5.62 -12.13
N MET A 175 -25.62 -4.69 -12.01
CA MET A 175 -24.40 -4.70 -12.82
C MET A 175 -23.50 -5.90 -12.45
N ALA A 176 -23.28 -6.17 -11.18
CA ALA A 176 -22.51 -7.33 -10.72
C ALA A 176 -23.14 -8.66 -11.15
N SER A 177 -24.49 -8.76 -11.12
CA SER A 177 -25.21 -9.94 -11.60
C SER A 177 -25.04 -10.15 -13.10
N GLN A 178 -24.97 -9.08 -13.89
CA GLN A 178 -24.72 -9.18 -15.34
C GLN A 178 -23.29 -9.64 -15.64
N GLU A 179 -22.29 -9.11 -14.98
CA GLU A 179 -20.89 -9.52 -15.15
C GLU A 179 -20.66 -10.97 -14.72
N THR A 180 -21.26 -11.38 -13.60
CA THR A 180 -21.18 -12.77 -13.13
C THR A 180 -21.89 -13.74 -14.09
N ALA A 181 -23.03 -13.35 -14.63
CA ALA A 181 -23.76 -14.15 -15.61
C ALA A 181 -22.99 -14.27 -16.94
N VAL A 182 -22.35 -13.21 -17.40
CA VAL A 182 -21.50 -13.24 -18.60
C VAL A 182 -20.26 -14.10 -18.38
N SER A 183 -19.62 -13.99 -17.23
CA SER A 183 -18.47 -14.82 -16.87
C SER A 183 -18.83 -16.32 -16.73
N ALA A 184 -20.01 -16.62 -16.23
CA ALA A 184 -20.52 -18.01 -16.12
C ALA A 184 -20.92 -18.61 -17.48
N LEU A 185 -21.25 -17.78 -18.48
CA LEU A 185 -21.59 -18.22 -19.83
C LEU A 185 -20.34 -18.43 -20.71
N LEU A 186 -19.19 -17.91 -20.30
CA LEU A 186 -17.93 -18.01 -21.03
C LEU A 186 -17.01 -19.13 -20.52
N ASN A 187 -17.40 -19.84 -19.43
CA ASN A 187 -16.74 -21.01 -18.88
C ASN A 187 -17.57 -22.30 -19.13
#